data_1cb972c727730a50fa85b2c54ebbfd69
#
_entry.id   1cb972c727730a50fa85b2c54ebbfd69
#
_cell.length_a   1.000
_cell.length_b   1.000
_cell.length_c   1.000
_cell.angle_alpha   90.00
_cell.angle_beta   90.00
_cell.angle_gamma   90.00
#
_symmetry.space_group_name_H-M   'P 1'
#
loop_
_entity.id
_entity.type
_entity.pdbx_description
1 polymer ?
#
loop_
_entity_poly.entity_id
_entity_poly.type
_entity_poly.pdbx_seq_one_letter_code
_entity_poly.pdbx_strand_id
1 'polypeptide(L)'
;MEAVVLAGGFGTRLKGCIDNIPKPLAPINGKPFLFYLLDYLYANGIHRVIISTGYLSEKVEDAIGGSYRGMTVEYSVEDTPLGTGGGIKKALRKCTDEDVVVCNGDSFFDVDLFEMRKFHLKSAYSVTLAAKHIENAHRSGLLDFKNGRLCGFIENGIAPSGYINGGVYFIKRTLLEEIEEDKFSFEKSVLAGGYDIGVYESDGYFIDIGVPDAYRLAEAEKNKLTSRRKRCAVFLDRDGTINKDTVHLYRREEFEFLPDADKAIAELKKKGYLVTVITNQAGVAKGLYAENDIGILHSYVDSLLRENHSVIADGYYYCPHHPEATVAEYKLDCPCRKPNAGLILKAVEDFAKAGIEIDLNSSYTIGNRISDVLAGKNAGVGHNILIGNDETDENGVASEVYGSLYDAVHNIKQVF
;
A
#
# COMPACT_ATOMS: atom_id res chain seq x y z
N MET A 1 -2.58 3.77 5.59
CA MET A 1 -3.77 2.96 5.98
C MET A 1 -3.39 1.50 6.10
N GLU A 2 -4.02 0.76 7.01
CA GLU A 2 -3.86 -0.68 7.18
C GLU A 2 -5.07 -1.42 6.59
N ALA A 3 -4.86 -2.68 6.17
CA ALA A 3 -5.93 -3.53 5.67
C ALA A 3 -5.89 -4.94 6.26
N VAL A 4 -7.07 -5.54 6.41
CA VAL A 4 -7.28 -6.97 6.68
C VAL A 4 -7.84 -7.62 5.42
N VAL A 5 -7.26 -8.74 4.99
CA VAL A 5 -7.75 -9.54 3.85
C VAL A 5 -8.19 -10.90 4.35
N LEU A 6 -9.45 -11.26 4.12
CA LEU A 6 -10.03 -12.55 4.53
C LEU A 6 -9.68 -13.66 3.52
N ALA A 7 -8.71 -14.46 3.82
CA ALA A 7 -8.19 -15.54 2.98
C ALA A 7 -8.38 -16.97 3.55
N GLY A 8 -9.17 -17.13 4.64
CA GLY A 8 -9.33 -18.38 5.40
C GLY A 8 -10.34 -19.41 4.85
N GLY A 9 -11.02 -19.12 3.75
CA GLY A 9 -12.10 -19.95 3.21
C GLY A 9 -11.62 -21.30 2.58
N PHE A 10 -12.38 -22.38 2.78
CA PHE A 10 -12.08 -23.73 2.24
C PHE A 10 -12.17 -23.87 0.71
N GLY A 11 -12.74 -22.90 -0.02
CA GLY A 11 -12.81 -22.90 -1.49
C GLY A 11 -13.57 -24.09 -2.12
N THR A 12 -14.50 -24.72 -1.39
CA THR A 12 -15.15 -25.97 -1.78
C THR A 12 -15.94 -25.90 -3.09
N ARG A 13 -16.40 -24.71 -3.50
CA ARG A 13 -17.20 -24.50 -4.72
C ARG A 13 -16.36 -24.49 -6.02
N LEU A 14 -15.05 -24.31 -5.92
CA LEU A 14 -14.11 -24.33 -7.06
C LEU A 14 -13.43 -25.70 -7.24
N LYS A 15 -13.85 -26.73 -6.49
CA LYS A 15 -13.34 -28.10 -6.69
C LYS A 15 -13.54 -28.54 -8.15
N GLY A 16 -12.47 -29.00 -8.79
CA GLY A 16 -12.42 -29.36 -10.21
C GLY A 16 -11.90 -28.23 -11.13
N CYS A 17 -11.83 -26.97 -10.67
CA CYS A 17 -11.10 -25.89 -11.36
C CYS A 17 -9.72 -25.68 -10.75
N ILE A 18 -9.63 -25.79 -9.42
CA ILE A 18 -8.39 -25.67 -8.66
C ILE A 18 -8.35 -26.77 -7.59
N ASP A 19 -7.32 -27.60 -7.63
CA ASP A 19 -7.10 -28.65 -6.62
C ASP A 19 -5.89 -28.30 -5.75
N ASN A 20 -6.00 -28.49 -4.44
CA ASN A 20 -4.92 -28.28 -3.47
C ASN A 20 -4.31 -26.85 -3.42
N ILE A 21 -5.04 -25.84 -3.88
CA ILE A 21 -4.64 -24.44 -3.81
C ILE A 21 -5.70 -23.67 -3.02
N PRO A 22 -5.31 -22.81 -2.05
CA PRO A 22 -6.25 -21.90 -1.40
C PRO A 22 -6.95 -21.01 -2.43
N LYS A 23 -8.27 -20.77 -2.30
CA LYS A 23 -9.05 -19.98 -3.25
C LYS A 23 -8.40 -18.60 -3.59
N PRO A 24 -7.86 -17.84 -2.62
CA PRO A 24 -7.18 -16.58 -2.93
C PRO A 24 -5.93 -16.73 -3.82
N LEU A 25 -5.30 -17.91 -3.83
CA LEU A 25 -4.17 -18.20 -4.71
C LEU A 25 -4.58 -18.80 -6.06
N ALA A 26 -5.88 -18.91 -6.37
CA ALA A 26 -6.35 -19.38 -7.67
C ALA A 26 -5.71 -18.54 -8.80
N PRO A 27 -5.06 -19.18 -9.81
CA PRO A 27 -4.31 -18.44 -10.82
C PRO A 27 -5.28 -17.84 -11.86
N ILE A 28 -5.27 -16.53 -12.01
CA ILE A 28 -5.91 -15.83 -13.13
C ILE A 28 -4.84 -15.50 -14.15
N ASN A 29 -4.84 -16.19 -15.28
CA ASN A 29 -3.80 -16.06 -16.32
C ASN A 29 -2.37 -16.17 -15.77
N GLY A 30 -2.13 -17.15 -14.89
CA GLY A 30 -0.82 -17.44 -14.31
C GLY A 30 -0.40 -16.56 -13.11
N LYS A 31 -1.19 -15.54 -12.75
CA LYS A 31 -0.97 -14.74 -11.54
C LYS A 31 -2.02 -15.07 -10.48
N PRO A 32 -1.65 -15.41 -9.23
CA PRO A 32 -2.62 -15.67 -8.17
C PRO A 32 -3.57 -14.48 -7.96
N PHE A 33 -4.86 -14.76 -7.75
CA PHE A 33 -5.90 -13.72 -7.60
C PHE A 33 -5.58 -12.74 -6.47
N LEU A 34 -5.07 -13.24 -5.35
CA LEU A 34 -4.68 -12.41 -4.20
C LEU A 34 -3.68 -11.30 -4.56
N PHE A 35 -2.81 -11.53 -5.55
CA PHE A 35 -1.86 -10.50 -5.99
C PHE A 35 -2.54 -9.34 -6.73
N TYR A 36 -3.68 -9.56 -7.39
CA TYR A 36 -4.49 -8.46 -7.95
C TYR A 36 -5.11 -7.63 -6.84
N LEU A 37 -5.58 -8.29 -5.76
CA LEU A 37 -6.11 -7.60 -4.59
C LEU A 37 -5.01 -6.82 -3.84
N LEU A 38 -3.81 -7.38 -3.71
CA LEU A 38 -2.67 -6.69 -3.11
C LEU A 38 -2.22 -5.49 -3.97
N ASP A 39 -2.22 -5.62 -5.31
CA ASP A 39 -1.96 -4.48 -6.21
C ASP A 39 -3.01 -3.37 -6.03
N TYR A 40 -4.29 -3.74 -5.91
CA TYR A 40 -5.37 -2.81 -5.63
C TYR A 40 -5.17 -2.07 -4.29
N LEU A 41 -4.85 -2.80 -3.23
CA LEU A 41 -4.60 -2.22 -1.91
C LEU A 41 -3.39 -1.27 -1.94
N TYR A 42 -2.31 -1.68 -2.57
CA TYR A 42 -1.12 -0.84 -2.77
C TYR A 42 -1.43 0.46 -3.51
N ALA A 43 -2.15 0.37 -4.64
CA ALA A 43 -2.57 1.53 -5.42
C ALA A 43 -3.44 2.50 -4.59
N ASN A 44 -4.25 1.98 -3.67
CA ASN A 44 -5.08 2.77 -2.75
C ASN A 44 -4.37 3.21 -1.45
N GLY A 45 -3.05 3.10 -1.35
CA GLY A 45 -2.28 3.66 -0.24
C GLY A 45 -2.26 2.84 1.03
N ILE A 46 -2.58 1.57 0.94
CA ILE A 46 -2.33 0.65 2.05
C ILE A 46 -0.82 0.43 2.18
N HIS A 47 -0.30 0.52 3.39
CA HIS A 47 1.13 0.30 3.67
C HIS A 47 1.39 -0.97 4.49
N ARG A 48 0.35 -1.52 5.12
CA ARG A 48 0.43 -2.76 5.89
C ARG A 48 -0.84 -3.58 5.70
N VAL A 49 -0.67 -4.88 5.47
CA VAL A 49 -1.77 -5.83 5.25
C VAL A 49 -1.66 -6.98 6.25
N ILE A 50 -2.74 -7.27 6.95
CA ILE A 50 -2.90 -8.46 7.77
C ILE A 50 -3.76 -9.45 6.98
N ILE A 51 -3.20 -10.60 6.60
CA ILE A 51 -3.93 -11.64 5.88
C ILE A 51 -4.48 -12.63 6.90
N SER A 52 -5.82 -12.67 7.07
CA SER A 52 -6.49 -13.70 7.86
C SER A 52 -6.53 -14.99 7.07
N THR A 53 -5.79 -15.99 7.52
CA THR A 53 -5.62 -17.30 6.87
C THR A 53 -6.12 -18.42 7.78
N GLY A 54 -6.40 -19.56 7.17
CA GLY A 54 -6.79 -20.78 7.90
C GLY A 54 -6.32 -22.01 7.14
N TYR A 55 -7.19 -22.59 6.32
CA TYR A 55 -6.84 -23.74 5.51
C TYR A 55 -5.70 -23.45 4.53
N LEU A 56 -4.61 -24.24 4.60
CA LEU A 56 -3.39 -24.09 3.78
C LEU A 56 -2.70 -22.70 3.95
N SER A 57 -2.67 -22.17 5.17
CA SER A 57 -2.02 -20.88 5.49
C SER A 57 -0.57 -20.84 4.99
N GLU A 58 0.21 -21.89 5.20
CA GLU A 58 1.62 -22.02 4.77
C GLU A 58 1.80 -21.69 3.28
N LYS A 59 0.88 -22.12 2.41
CA LYS A 59 0.95 -21.82 0.98
C LYS A 59 0.74 -20.34 0.67
N VAL A 60 -0.07 -19.64 1.46
CA VAL A 60 -0.29 -18.21 1.30
C VAL A 60 0.95 -17.45 1.78
N GLU A 61 1.51 -17.87 2.90
CA GLU A 61 2.73 -17.30 3.47
C GLU A 61 3.94 -17.49 2.54
N ASP A 62 4.13 -18.70 2.01
CA ASP A 62 5.20 -19.02 1.06
C ASP A 62 5.08 -18.22 -0.26
N ALA A 63 3.84 -17.99 -0.72
CA ALA A 63 3.61 -17.26 -1.97
C ALA A 63 3.89 -15.77 -1.88
N ILE A 64 3.67 -15.13 -0.72
CA ILE A 64 3.73 -13.67 -0.57
C ILE A 64 4.95 -13.24 0.26
N GLY A 65 5.27 -13.98 1.33
CA GLY A 65 6.31 -13.61 2.29
C GLY A 65 5.90 -12.45 3.22
N GLY A 66 6.90 -11.75 3.78
CA GLY A 66 6.68 -10.67 4.76
C GLY A 66 6.50 -9.27 4.16
N SER A 67 6.52 -9.14 2.84
CA SER A 67 6.34 -7.85 2.17
C SER A 67 5.89 -8.00 0.72
N TYR A 68 5.16 -7.00 0.22
CA TYR A 68 4.72 -6.92 -1.16
C TYR A 68 4.70 -5.47 -1.63
N ARG A 69 5.46 -5.12 -2.68
CA ARG A 69 5.53 -3.75 -3.26
C ARG A 69 5.68 -2.64 -2.21
N GLY A 70 6.50 -2.81 -1.18
CA GLY A 70 6.63 -1.80 -0.14
C GLY A 70 5.52 -1.81 0.92
N MET A 71 4.56 -2.72 0.85
CA MET A 71 3.66 -3.01 1.98
C MET A 71 4.27 -4.06 2.90
N THR A 72 4.14 -3.86 4.20
CA THR A 72 4.39 -4.92 5.18
C THR A 72 3.24 -5.91 5.14
N VAL A 73 3.54 -7.21 5.10
CA VAL A 73 2.54 -8.29 5.11
C VAL A 73 2.72 -9.13 6.37
N GLU A 74 1.64 -9.30 7.12
CA GLU A 74 1.56 -10.15 8.30
C GLU A 74 0.39 -11.12 8.19
N TYR A 75 0.40 -12.17 9.01
CA TYR A 75 -0.60 -13.22 8.95
C TYR A 75 -1.33 -13.36 10.29
N SER A 76 -2.65 -13.56 10.21
CA SER A 76 -3.52 -13.91 11.33
C SER A 76 -4.09 -15.30 11.07
N VAL A 77 -3.37 -16.33 11.53
CA VAL A 77 -3.71 -17.74 11.25
C VAL A 77 -4.82 -18.20 12.17
N GLU A 78 -5.87 -18.78 11.61
CA GLU A 78 -6.99 -19.41 12.34
C GLU A 78 -6.70 -20.91 12.53
N ASP A 79 -6.52 -21.36 13.76
CA ASP A 79 -6.35 -22.78 14.10
C ASP A 79 -7.63 -23.57 13.87
N THR A 80 -8.77 -22.94 14.04
CA THR A 80 -10.10 -23.46 13.76
C THR A 80 -10.93 -22.37 13.09
N PRO A 81 -11.89 -22.74 12.20
CA PRO A 81 -12.72 -21.74 11.50
C PRO A 81 -13.49 -20.85 12.46
N LEU A 82 -13.19 -19.55 12.47
CA LEU A 82 -13.83 -18.55 13.34
C LEU A 82 -15.04 -17.86 12.67
N GLY A 83 -15.26 -18.12 11.38
CA GLY A 83 -16.23 -17.37 10.57
C GLY A 83 -15.70 -15.99 10.20
N THR A 84 -16.41 -15.28 9.31
CA THR A 84 -15.97 -13.99 8.78
C THR A 84 -15.73 -12.96 9.89
N GLY A 85 -16.65 -12.85 10.86
CA GLY A 85 -16.53 -11.91 11.97
C GLY A 85 -15.39 -12.24 12.94
N GLY A 86 -15.26 -13.52 13.31
CA GLY A 86 -14.17 -13.95 14.20
C GLY A 86 -12.79 -13.80 13.57
N GLY A 87 -12.65 -14.10 12.26
CA GLY A 87 -11.43 -13.87 11.50
C GLY A 87 -11.04 -12.38 11.46
N ILE A 88 -12.02 -11.49 11.19
CA ILE A 88 -11.81 -10.03 11.24
C ILE A 88 -11.38 -9.61 12.65
N LYS A 89 -12.12 -10.01 13.68
CA LYS A 89 -11.85 -9.65 15.09
C LYS A 89 -10.41 -10.05 15.48
N LYS A 90 -9.97 -11.26 15.14
CA LYS A 90 -8.62 -11.74 15.42
C LYS A 90 -7.55 -10.92 14.69
N ALA A 91 -7.77 -10.60 13.41
CA ALA A 91 -6.83 -9.84 12.59
C ALA A 91 -6.74 -8.37 13.02
N LEU A 92 -7.86 -7.72 13.39
CA LEU A 92 -7.90 -6.33 13.86
C LEU A 92 -7.05 -6.10 15.12
N ARG A 93 -6.86 -7.11 15.98
CA ARG A 93 -5.96 -7.02 17.15
C ARG A 93 -4.50 -6.77 16.78
N LYS A 94 -4.10 -7.06 15.53
CA LYS A 94 -2.76 -6.79 15.01
C LYS A 94 -2.64 -5.40 14.39
N CYS A 95 -3.77 -4.75 14.07
CA CYS A 95 -3.80 -3.42 13.48
C CYS A 95 -3.53 -2.33 14.51
N THR A 96 -3.01 -1.20 14.06
CA THR A 96 -2.71 -0.01 14.87
C THR A 96 -3.57 1.20 14.47
N ASP A 97 -4.01 1.27 13.21
CA ASP A 97 -4.90 2.32 12.75
C ASP A 97 -6.28 2.24 13.43
N GLU A 98 -6.92 3.38 13.66
CA GLU A 98 -8.25 3.45 14.27
C GLU A 98 -9.32 2.88 13.32
N ASP A 99 -9.23 3.22 12.04
CA ASP A 99 -10.13 2.74 10.99
C ASP A 99 -9.33 1.88 10.01
N VAL A 100 -9.75 0.62 9.86
CA VAL A 100 -9.05 -0.40 9.08
C VAL A 100 -9.90 -0.81 7.88
N VAL A 101 -9.26 -0.94 6.71
CA VAL A 101 -9.90 -1.52 5.53
C VAL A 101 -10.02 -3.03 5.72
N VAL A 102 -11.18 -3.60 5.45
CA VAL A 102 -11.37 -5.06 5.41
C VAL A 102 -11.85 -5.46 4.03
N CYS A 103 -11.19 -6.45 3.42
CA CYS A 103 -11.54 -6.97 2.11
C CYS A 103 -11.73 -8.49 2.13
N ASN A 104 -12.72 -8.98 1.37
CA ASN A 104 -12.80 -10.40 1.07
C ASN A 104 -11.66 -10.80 0.13
N GLY A 105 -10.95 -11.89 0.42
CA GLY A 105 -9.80 -12.36 -0.36
C GLY A 105 -10.17 -13.14 -1.62
N ASP A 106 -11.44 -13.31 -1.90
CA ASP A 106 -11.99 -14.05 -3.04
C ASP A 106 -12.86 -13.18 -3.96
N SER A 107 -12.94 -11.88 -3.69
CA SER A 107 -13.59 -10.90 -4.55
C SER A 107 -12.70 -9.69 -4.82
N PHE A 108 -12.85 -9.12 -6.00
CA PHE A 108 -12.19 -7.88 -6.39
C PHE A 108 -13.26 -6.83 -6.65
N PHE A 109 -13.14 -5.70 -5.97
CA PHE A 109 -14.00 -4.55 -6.19
C PHE A 109 -13.15 -3.28 -6.27
N ASP A 110 -13.14 -2.64 -7.44
CA ASP A 110 -12.35 -1.43 -7.69
C ASP A 110 -13.00 -0.20 -7.06
N VAL A 111 -12.94 -0.10 -5.75
CA VAL A 111 -13.42 1.05 -4.97
C VAL A 111 -12.29 2.04 -4.78
N ASP A 112 -12.58 3.33 -4.88
CA ASP A 112 -11.66 4.36 -4.44
C ASP A 112 -11.67 4.44 -2.91
N LEU A 113 -10.65 3.85 -2.27
CA LEU A 113 -10.57 3.80 -0.81
C LEU A 113 -10.33 5.17 -0.17
N PHE A 114 -9.78 6.15 -0.91
CA PHE A 114 -9.61 7.50 -0.40
C PHE A 114 -10.95 8.23 -0.30
N GLU A 115 -11.78 8.14 -1.33
CA GLU A 115 -13.12 8.74 -1.32
C GLU A 115 -14.05 8.00 -0.34
N MET A 116 -13.96 6.67 -0.28
CA MET A 116 -14.71 5.88 0.71
C MET A 116 -14.30 6.23 2.14
N ARG A 117 -13.00 6.47 2.41
CA ARG A 117 -12.53 6.91 3.72
C ARG A 117 -13.05 8.30 4.10
N LYS A 118 -13.05 9.25 3.16
CA LYS A 118 -13.65 10.57 3.38
C LYS A 118 -15.11 10.47 3.78
N PHE A 119 -15.87 9.60 3.08
CA PHE A 119 -17.26 9.31 3.42
C PHE A 119 -17.38 8.72 4.83
N HIS A 120 -16.56 7.71 5.16
CA HIS A 120 -16.55 7.06 6.46
C HIS A 120 -16.28 8.04 7.60
N LEU A 121 -15.23 8.83 7.51
CA LEU A 121 -14.84 9.81 8.53
C LEU A 121 -15.87 10.94 8.68
N LYS A 122 -16.47 11.43 7.58
CA LYS A 122 -17.48 12.48 7.61
C LYS A 122 -18.77 12.02 8.25
N SER A 123 -19.13 10.77 8.07
CA SER A 123 -20.41 10.20 8.52
C SER A 123 -20.36 9.65 9.94
N ALA A 124 -19.16 9.51 10.51
CA ALA A 124 -18.89 8.96 11.85
C ALA A 124 -19.49 7.56 12.10
N TYR A 125 -19.73 6.76 11.05
CA TYR A 125 -20.14 5.37 11.18
C TYR A 125 -19.02 4.50 11.75
N SER A 126 -19.39 3.46 12.52
CA SER A 126 -18.41 2.47 13.00
C SER A 126 -18.02 1.46 11.91
N VAL A 127 -18.88 1.29 10.92
CA VAL A 127 -18.66 0.50 9.71
C VAL A 127 -19.14 1.31 8.51
N THR A 128 -18.39 1.27 7.43
CA THR A 128 -18.87 1.67 6.11
C THR A 128 -18.60 0.53 5.15
N LEU A 129 -19.64 0.07 4.43
CA LEU A 129 -19.49 -0.96 3.42
C LEU A 129 -19.56 -0.36 2.00
N ALA A 130 -18.82 -0.93 1.07
CA ALA A 130 -18.91 -0.60 -0.35
C ALA A 130 -20.04 -1.40 -1.01
N ALA A 131 -20.99 -0.68 -1.64
CA ALA A 131 -22.12 -1.25 -2.35
C ALA A 131 -21.93 -1.20 -3.86
N LYS A 132 -22.20 -2.31 -4.54
CA LYS A 132 -22.19 -2.43 -6.02
C LYS A 132 -23.63 -2.67 -6.50
N HIS A 133 -24.10 -1.85 -7.43
CA HIS A 133 -25.33 -2.16 -8.18
C HIS A 133 -25.02 -3.25 -9.22
N ILE A 134 -25.84 -4.30 -9.23
CA ILE A 134 -25.77 -5.38 -10.24
C ILE A 134 -27.13 -5.72 -10.80
N GLU A 135 -27.16 -6.14 -12.05
CA GLU A 135 -28.29 -6.81 -12.68
C GLU A 135 -28.28 -8.30 -12.31
N ASN A 136 -29.47 -8.90 -12.18
CA ASN A 136 -29.62 -10.32 -11.84
C ASN A 136 -28.93 -10.72 -10.53
N ALA A 137 -29.26 -10.03 -9.43
CA ALA A 137 -28.74 -10.31 -8.11
C ALA A 137 -29.28 -11.66 -7.58
N HIS A 138 -28.55 -12.74 -7.84
CA HIS A 138 -28.88 -14.08 -7.36
C HIS A 138 -27.89 -14.53 -6.30
N ARG A 139 -28.38 -14.92 -5.12
CA ARG A 139 -27.58 -15.42 -3.98
C ARG A 139 -26.53 -14.42 -3.49
N SER A 140 -26.83 -13.14 -3.63
CA SER A 140 -25.99 -12.05 -3.17
C SER A 140 -26.51 -11.49 -1.85
N GLY A 141 -25.64 -10.85 -1.08
CA GLY A 141 -26.05 -10.08 0.10
C GLY A 141 -26.69 -8.76 -0.35
N LEU A 142 -28.02 -8.75 -0.49
CA LEU A 142 -28.77 -7.57 -0.91
C LEU A 142 -28.82 -6.51 0.19
N LEU A 143 -28.64 -5.27 -0.21
CA LEU A 143 -28.66 -4.10 0.65
C LEU A 143 -29.91 -3.26 0.39
N ASP A 144 -30.62 -2.93 1.45
CA ASP A 144 -31.59 -1.84 1.47
C ASP A 144 -31.00 -0.68 2.28
N PHE A 145 -30.88 0.49 1.66
CA PHE A 145 -30.28 1.65 2.32
C PHE A 145 -30.92 2.97 1.83
N LYS A 146 -30.83 3.98 2.65
CA LYS A 146 -31.36 5.31 2.36
C LYS A 146 -30.40 6.38 2.86
N ASN A 147 -30.10 7.36 2.00
CA ASN A 147 -29.21 8.48 2.31
C ASN A 147 -27.82 8.02 2.84
N GLY A 148 -27.27 6.95 2.24
CA GLY A 148 -25.96 6.40 2.63
C GLY A 148 -25.96 5.64 3.97
N ARG A 149 -27.14 5.28 4.52
CA ARG A 149 -27.27 4.49 5.76
C ARG A 149 -27.98 3.17 5.47
N LEU A 150 -27.42 2.07 5.93
CA LEU A 150 -28.01 0.74 5.82
C LEU A 150 -29.33 0.67 6.61
N CYS A 151 -30.41 0.22 5.96
CA CYS A 151 -31.72 0.00 6.55
C CYS A 151 -32.05 -1.50 6.69
N GLY A 152 -31.48 -2.33 5.81
CA GLY A 152 -31.68 -3.76 5.81
C GLY A 152 -30.65 -4.52 5.03
N PHE A 153 -30.39 -5.76 5.45
CA PHE A 153 -29.48 -6.69 4.78
C PHE A 153 -30.12 -8.06 4.65
N ILE A 154 -30.14 -8.62 3.43
CA ILE A 154 -30.72 -9.94 3.13
C ILE A 154 -29.59 -10.83 2.59
N GLU A 155 -29.10 -11.74 3.42
CA GLU A 155 -28.13 -12.75 2.99
C GLU A 155 -28.76 -13.72 1.98
N ASN A 156 -28.07 -13.99 0.86
CA ASN A 156 -28.56 -14.83 -0.22
C ASN A 156 -29.91 -14.38 -0.85
N GLY A 157 -30.09 -13.07 -0.96
CA GLY A 157 -31.25 -12.50 -1.62
C GLY A 157 -31.32 -12.80 -3.12
N ILE A 158 -32.54 -12.69 -3.69
CA ILE A 158 -32.77 -12.82 -5.14
C ILE A 158 -33.57 -11.62 -5.58
N ALA A 159 -33.06 -10.85 -6.53
CA ALA A 159 -33.71 -9.71 -7.12
C ALA A 159 -33.35 -9.56 -8.60
N PRO A 160 -34.21 -8.98 -9.46
CA PRO A 160 -33.88 -8.68 -10.86
C PRO A 160 -32.70 -7.73 -11.00
N SER A 161 -32.58 -6.78 -10.07
CA SER A 161 -31.41 -5.90 -9.92
C SER A 161 -31.38 -5.38 -8.48
N GLY A 162 -30.23 -4.91 -8.03
CA GLY A 162 -30.12 -4.32 -6.69
C GLY A 162 -28.66 -4.08 -6.28
N TYR A 163 -28.54 -3.42 -5.15
CA TYR A 163 -27.23 -3.22 -4.53
C TYR A 163 -26.83 -4.43 -3.72
N ILE A 164 -25.59 -4.84 -3.89
CA ILE A 164 -24.99 -5.95 -3.14
C ILE A 164 -23.85 -5.48 -2.27
N ASN A 165 -23.57 -6.26 -1.24
CA ASN A 165 -22.36 -6.14 -0.45
C ASN A 165 -21.14 -6.49 -1.29
N GLY A 166 -20.27 -5.51 -1.56
CA GLY A 166 -19.07 -5.67 -2.40
C GLY A 166 -17.87 -6.29 -1.69
N GLY A 167 -17.98 -6.62 -0.39
CA GLY A 167 -16.90 -7.26 0.37
C GLY A 167 -15.70 -6.35 0.67
N VAL A 168 -15.91 -5.02 0.62
CA VAL A 168 -14.90 -4.01 1.01
C VAL A 168 -15.54 -3.12 2.08
N TYR A 169 -14.81 -2.94 3.18
CA TYR A 169 -15.32 -2.20 4.35
C TYR A 169 -14.24 -1.29 4.94
N PHE A 170 -14.67 -0.18 5.56
CA PHE A 170 -13.93 0.47 6.64
C PHE A 170 -14.58 0.09 7.97
N ILE A 171 -13.78 -0.33 8.93
CA ILE A 171 -14.27 -0.78 10.25
C ILE A 171 -13.42 -0.12 11.33
N LYS A 172 -14.05 0.47 12.35
CA LYS A 172 -13.35 0.89 13.56
C LYS A 172 -12.73 -0.32 14.24
N ARG A 173 -11.43 -0.28 14.46
CA ARG A 173 -10.64 -1.39 15.00
C ARG A 173 -11.24 -2.03 16.27
N THR A 174 -11.83 -1.21 17.14
CA THR A 174 -12.38 -1.66 18.41
C THR A 174 -13.82 -2.17 18.32
N LEU A 175 -14.50 -1.99 17.19
CA LEU A 175 -15.94 -2.33 17.04
C LEU A 175 -16.28 -3.77 17.47
N LEU A 176 -15.43 -4.72 17.10
CA LEU A 176 -15.70 -6.14 17.34
C LEU A 176 -15.21 -6.63 18.71
N GLU A 177 -14.60 -5.77 19.51
CA GLU A 177 -14.15 -6.12 20.88
C GLU A 177 -15.33 -6.36 21.83
N GLU A 178 -16.47 -5.72 21.58
CA GLU A 178 -17.71 -5.85 22.36
C GLU A 178 -18.45 -7.18 22.12
N ILE A 179 -18.15 -7.89 21.02
CA ILE A 179 -18.75 -9.19 20.72
C ILE A 179 -17.99 -10.25 21.52
N GLU A 180 -18.66 -10.91 22.47
CA GLU A 180 -18.02 -11.90 23.35
C GLU A 180 -17.57 -13.14 22.58
N GLU A 181 -18.36 -13.60 21.62
CA GLU A 181 -18.06 -14.78 20.82
C GLU A 181 -16.80 -14.60 19.95
N ASP A 182 -15.95 -15.62 19.93
CA ASP A 182 -14.81 -15.66 19.01
C ASP A 182 -15.18 -16.22 17.64
N LYS A 183 -16.29 -16.96 17.53
CA LYS A 183 -16.76 -17.56 16.28
C LYS A 183 -18.12 -17.02 15.89
N PHE A 184 -18.15 -16.14 14.88
CA PHE A 184 -19.40 -15.55 14.37
C PHE A 184 -19.27 -15.09 12.90
N SER A 185 -20.43 -14.86 12.24
CA SER A 185 -20.49 -14.26 10.90
C SER A 185 -20.62 -12.75 11.02
N PHE A 186 -19.74 -12.01 10.33
CA PHE A 186 -19.81 -10.55 10.24
C PHE A 186 -21.14 -10.09 9.65
N GLU A 187 -21.59 -10.77 8.61
CA GLU A 187 -22.84 -10.46 7.92
C GLU A 187 -24.05 -10.56 8.86
N LYS A 188 -24.13 -11.63 9.66
CA LYS A 188 -25.26 -11.87 10.56
C LYS A 188 -25.20 -11.01 11.81
N SER A 189 -24.03 -10.92 12.42
CA SER A 189 -23.88 -10.26 13.72
C SER A 189 -23.72 -8.75 13.59
N VAL A 190 -23.15 -8.25 12.48
CA VAL A 190 -22.90 -6.82 12.28
C VAL A 190 -23.84 -6.24 11.22
N LEU A 191 -23.84 -6.73 9.98
CA LEU A 191 -24.64 -6.13 8.91
C LEU A 191 -26.14 -6.29 9.14
N ALA A 192 -26.59 -7.42 9.65
CA ALA A 192 -27.98 -7.65 10.05
C ALA A 192 -28.26 -7.37 11.54
N GLY A 193 -27.22 -7.07 12.33
CA GLY A 193 -27.27 -6.96 13.80
C GLY A 193 -27.72 -5.61 14.36
N GLY A 194 -28.14 -4.66 13.51
CA GLY A 194 -28.66 -3.36 13.96
C GLY A 194 -27.60 -2.30 14.27
N TYR A 195 -26.34 -2.50 13.88
CA TYR A 195 -25.30 -1.48 13.95
C TYR A 195 -25.58 -0.31 13.00
N ASP A 196 -25.08 0.86 13.33
CA ASP A 196 -25.18 2.04 12.47
C ASP A 196 -24.08 1.96 11.39
N ILE A 197 -24.48 1.64 10.16
CA ILE A 197 -23.60 1.29 9.05
C ILE A 197 -23.79 2.25 7.89
N GLY A 198 -22.68 2.83 7.43
CA GLY A 198 -22.62 3.62 6.21
C GLY A 198 -22.58 2.74 4.96
N VAL A 199 -23.22 3.19 3.89
CA VAL A 199 -23.19 2.54 2.58
C VAL A 199 -22.58 3.50 1.57
N TYR A 200 -21.43 3.13 1.04
CA TYR A 200 -20.71 3.85 0.00
C TYR A 200 -20.95 3.18 -1.36
N GLU A 201 -21.64 3.88 -2.24
CA GLU A 201 -21.91 3.38 -3.60
C GLU A 201 -20.68 3.53 -4.50
N SER A 202 -20.37 2.48 -5.26
CA SER A 202 -19.29 2.53 -6.26
C SER A 202 -19.68 1.77 -7.53
N ASP A 203 -19.35 2.37 -8.68
CA ASP A 203 -19.55 1.76 -10.00
C ASP A 203 -18.32 0.98 -10.49
N GLY A 204 -17.26 0.90 -9.68
CA GLY A 204 -16.03 0.18 -10.02
C GLY A 204 -16.28 -1.28 -10.44
N TYR A 205 -15.33 -1.86 -11.14
CA TYR A 205 -15.43 -3.27 -11.57
C TYR A 205 -15.49 -4.20 -10.36
N PHE A 206 -16.47 -5.10 -10.37
CA PHE A 206 -16.69 -6.09 -9.30
C PHE A 206 -16.71 -7.51 -9.87
N ILE A 207 -16.02 -8.43 -9.21
CA ILE A 207 -16.11 -9.86 -9.46
C ILE A 207 -15.81 -10.67 -8.20
N ASP A 208 -16.63 -11.72 -7.94
CA ASP A 208 -16.39 -12.74 -6.93
C ASP A 208 -16.04 -14.05 -7.63
N ILE A 209 -14.80 -14.52 -7.48
CA ILE A 209 -14.31 -15.76 -8.11
C ILE A 209 -14.81 -17.03 -7.41
N GLY A 210 -15.82 -16.94 -6.55
CA GLY A 210 -16.35 -18.04 -5.74
C GLY A 210 -17.02 -19.17 -6.49
N VAL A 211 -17.36 -18.97 -7.77
CA VAL A 211 -18.01 -19.96 -8.62
C VAL A 211 -17.28 -20.11 -9.96
N PRO A 212 -17.35 -21.28 -10.61
CA PRO A 212 -16.60 -21.58 -11.84
C PRO A 212 -16.82 -20.59 -12.99
N ASP A 213 -18.05 -20.12 -13.19
CA ASP A 213 -18.36 -19.17 -14.28
C ASP A 213 -17.73 -17.79 -14.03
N ALA A 214 -17.79 -17.29 -12.79
CA ALA A 214 -17.14 -16.06 -12.42
C ALA A 214 -15.61 -16.17 -12.46
N TYR A 215 -15.05 -17.33 -12.12
CA TYR A 215 -13.63 -17.60 -12.26
C TYR A 215 -13.17 -17.50 -13.72
N ARG A 216 -13.89 -18.15 -14.67
CA ARG A 216 -13.60 -18.05 -16.11
C ARG A 216 -13.77 -16.60 -16.63
N LEU A 217 -14.78 -15.89 -16.11
CA LEU A 217 -14.97 -14.48 -16.45
C LEU A 217 -13.78 -13.63 -15.99
N ALA A 218 -13.25 -13.87 -14.78
CA ALA A 218 -12.06 -13.19 -14.28
C ALA A 218 -10.83 -13.43 -15.20
N GLU A 219 -10.66 -14.65 -15.72
CA GLU A 219 -9.59 -14.93 -16.69
C GLU A 219 -9.77 -14.16 -18.00
N ALA A 220 -11.01 -14.10 -18.54
CA ALA A 220 -11.32 -13.36 -19.75
C ALA A 220 -11.17 -11.85 -19.57
N GLU A 221 -11.51 -11.32 -18.40
CA GLU A 221 -11.54 -9.89 -18.05
C GLU A 221 -10.36 -9.45 -17.17
N LYS A 222 -9.24 -10.20 -17.17
CA LYS A 222 -8.06 -9.89 -16.30
C LYS A 222 -7.60 -8.44 -16.32
N ASN A 223 -7.76 -7.76 -17.47
CA ASN A 223 -7.36 -6.37 -17.61
C ASN A 223 -8.24 -5.41 -16.76
N LYS A 224 -9.41 -5.87 -16.30
CA LYS A 224 -10.28 -5.14 -15.38
C LYS A 224 -9.90 -5.36 -13.91
N LEU A 225 -9.05 -6.37 -13.62
CA LEU A 225 -8.49 -6.62 -12.29
C LEU A 225 -7.32 -5.68 -11.99
N THR A 226 -7.40 -4.44 -12.44
CA THR A 226 -6.38 -3.42 -12.22
C THR A 226 -7.03 -2.17 -11.69
N SER A 227 -6.39 -1.59 -10.69
CA SER A 227 -6.79 -0.28 -10.17
C SER A 227 -5.78 0.75 -10.66
N ARG A 228 -6.27 1.88 -11.14
CA ARG A 228 -5.42 3.03 -11.45
C ARG A 228 -5.73 4.12 -10.46
N ARG A 229 -4.71 4.57 -9.74
CA ARG A 229 -4.85 5.62 -8.72
C ARG A 229 -3.82 6.70 -8.94
N LYS A 230 -4.25 7.94 -8.81
CA LYS A 230 -3.35 9.08 -8.77
C LYS A 230 -2.84 9.24 -7.34
N ARG A 231 -1.51 9.29 -7.14
CA ARG A 231 -0.88 9.37 -5.83
C ARG A 231 0.23 10.40 -5.79
N CYS A 232 0.45 10.96 -4.62
CA CYS A 232 1.60 11.82 -4.35
C CYS A 232 2.77 11.00 -3.81
N ALA A 233 3.99 11.39 -4.17
CA ALA A 233 5.22 10.79 -3.70
C ALA A 233 6.10 11.80 -2.97
N VAL A 234 6.96 11.29 -2.09
CA VAL A 234 8.07 12.05 -1.52
C VAL A 234 9.35 11.33 -1.94
N PHE A 235 10.19 12.03 -2.70
CA PHE A 235 11.49 11.58 -3.14
C PHE A 235 12.55 12.08 -2.17
N LEU A 236 13.13 11.18 -1.39
CA LEU A 236 14.11 11.49 -0.35
C LEU A 236 15.53 11.19 -0.84
N ASP A 237 16.45 12.10 -0.67
CA ASP A 237 17.86 11.73 -0.68
C ASP A 237 18.16 10.83 0.53
N ARG A 238 19.26 10.08 0.47
CA ARG A 238 19.66 9.14 1.52
C ARG A 238 20.70 9.75 2.46
N ASP A 239 21.89 9.99 1.94
CA ASP A 239 23.07 10.34 2.74
C ASP A 239 23.03 11.84 3.14
N GLY A 240 22.94 12.13 4.42
CA GLY A 240 22.75 13.49 4.96
C GLY A 240 21.29 13.92 5.04
N THR A 241 20.33 13.05 4.63
CA THR A 241 18.89 13.29 4.70
C THR A 241 18.21 12.26 5.59
N ILE A 242 18.37 10.97 5.30
CA ILE A 242 17.84 9.86 6.09
C ILE A 242 18.86 9.40 7.12
N ASN A 243 20.11 9.27 6.72
CA ASN A 243 21.23 8.80 7.56
C ASN A 243 22.38 9.79 7.58
N LYS A 244 23.24 9.63 8.58
CA LYS A 244 24.49 10.38 8.66
C LYS A 244 25.32 10.15 7.39
N ASP A 245 25.83 11.21 6.79
CA ASP A 245 26.76 11.12 5.65
C ASP A 245 28.17 10.84 6.18
N THR A 246 28.61 9.57 6.03
CA THR A 246 29.96 9.13 6.44
C THR A 246 30.93 9.02 5.26
N VAL A 247 30.62 9.66 4.14
CA VAL A 247 31.35 9.58 2.87
C VAL A 247 31.46 8.14 2.33
N HIS A 248 30.59 7.81 1.38
CA HIS A 248 30.51 6.49 0.73
C HIS A 248 30.03 5.35 1.66
N LEU A 249 28.98 5.59 2.44
CA LEU A 249 28.34 4.58 3.29
C LEU A 249 27.79 3.39 2.46
N TYR A 250 28.26 2.18 2.79
CA TYR A 250 27.78 0.91 2.18
C TYR A 250 27.66 -0.22 3.21
N ARG A 251 28.28 -0.09 4.38
CA ARG A 251 28.24 -1.10 5.45
C ARG A 251 27.06 -0.84 6.39
N ARG A 252 26.27 -1.87 6.66
CA ARG A 252 25.13 -1.78 7.56
C ARG A 252 25.52 -1.41 9.00
N GLU A 253 26.73 -1.84 9.45
CA GLU A 253 27.24 -1.58 10.80
C GLU A 253 27.59 -0.09 11.02
N GLU A 254 27.75 0.67 9.95
CA GLU A 254 28.08 2.11 9.96
C GLU A 254 26.80 2.96 9.74
N PHE A 255 25.66 2.32 9.47
CA PHE A 255 24.40 3.02 9.24
C PHE A 255 23.81 3.56 10.54
N GLU A 256 23.53 4.84 10.56
CA GLU A 256 22.84 5.51 11.66
C GLU A 256 21.85 6.51 11.10
N PHE A 257 20.58 6.39 11.49
CA PHE A 257 19.57 7.39 11.14
C PHE A 257 19.98 8.78 11.68
N LEU A 258 19.66 9.82 10.93
CA LEU A 258 19.61 11.17 11.48
C LEU A 258 18.48 11.27 12.53
N PRO A 259 18.57 12.20 13.47
CA PRO A 259 17.55 12.36 14.50
C PRO A 259 16.15 12.38 13.93
N ASP A 260 15.28 11.48 14.39
CA ASP A 260 13.87 11.33 14.03
C ASP A 260 13.59 11.09 12.52
N ALA A 261 14.59 10.75 11.71
CA ALA A 261 14.40 10.50 10.28
C ALA A 261 13.54 9.25 10.00
N ASP A 262 13.66 8.21 10.80
CA ASP A 262 12.81 7.02 10.76
C ASP A 262 11.34 7.35 11.09
N LYS A 263 11.09 8.21 12.10
CA LYS A 263 9.76 8.71 12.43
C LYS A 263 9.17 9.57 11.32
N ALA A 264 9.99 10.40 10.67
CA ALA A 264 9.57 11.22 9.54
C ALA A 264 9.09 10.34 8.37
N ILE A 265 9.83 9.26 8.03
CA ILE A 265 9.41 8.30 7.01
C ILE A 265 8.08 7.64 7.40
N ALA A 266 7.92 7.21 8.64
CA ALA A 266 6.68 6.62 9.13
C ALA A 266 5.50 7.61 9.05
N GLU A 267 5.73 8.89 9.38
CA GLU A 267 4.72 9.93 9.28
C GLU A 267 4.31 10.19 7.82
N LEU A 268 5.24 10.23 6.86
CA LEU A 268 4.93 10.33 5.43
C LEU A 268 4.05 9.19 4.96
N LYS A 269 4.37 7.96 5.35
CA LYS A 269 3.54 6.77 5.03
C LYS A 269 2.14 6.91 5.64
N LYS A 270 2.03 7.37 6.89
CA LYS A 270 0.74 7.63 7.54
C LYS A 270 -0.05 8.76 6.87
N LYS A 271 0.64 9.79 6.37
CA LYS A 271 0.03 10.88 5.58
C LYS A 271 -0.41 10.44 4.17
N GLY A 272 -0.09 9.21 3.75
CA GLY A 272 -0.53 8.61 2.49
C GLY A 272 0.43 8.80 1.31
N TYR A 273 1.63 9.30 1.54
CA TYR A 273 2.63 9.42 0.48
C TYR A 273 3.29 8.09 0.13
N LEU A 274 3.68 7.94 -1.13
CA LEU A 274 4.70 6.99 -1.52
C LEU A 274 6.06 7.57 -1.14
N VAL A 275 6.85 6.80 -0.40
CA VAL A 275 8.19 7.23 0.03
C VAL A 275 9.24 6.51 -0.81
N THR A 276 9.99 7.27 -1.59
CA THR A 276 10.97 6.75 -2.54
C THR A 276 12.33 7.37 -2.28
N VAL A 277 13.34 6.54 -2.11
CA VAL A 277 14.72 6.98 -1.89
C VAL A 277 15.42 7.14 -3.23
N ILE A 278 16.04 8.30 -3.45
CA ILE A 278 16.82 8.64 -4.66
C ILE A 278 18.23 9.10 -4.27
N THR A 279 19.27 8.36 -4.59
CA THR A 279 20.60 8.61 -4.07
C THR A 279 21.71 8.49 -5.12
N ASN A 280 22.76 9.36 -5.05
CA ASN A 280 23.95 9.26 -5.85
C ASN A 280 24.99 8.39 -5.13
N GLN A 281 25.33 7.24 -5.70
CA GLN A 281 26.24 6.25 -5.10
C GLN A 281 27.57 6.14 -5.87
N ALA A 282 28.30 7.24 -5.92
CA ALA A 282 29.58 7.33 -6.65
C ALA A 282 30.70 6.42 -6.11
N GLY A 283 30.53 5.82 -4.93
CA GLY A 283 31.49 4.86 -4.39
C GLY A 283 31.67 3.63 -5.28
N VAL A 284 30.63 3.20 -5.99
CA VAL A 284 30.69 2.13 -7.01
C VAL A 284 31.64 2.56 -8.14
N ALA A 285 31.42 3.75 -8.70
CA ALA A 285 32.27 4.30 -9.76
C ALA A 285 33.73 4.47 -9.34
N LYS A 286 33.99 4.64 -8.04
CA LYS A 286 35.35 4.74 -7.46
C LYS A 286 35.93 3.38 -7.07
N GLY A 287 35.20 2.27 -7.23
CA GLY A 287 35.65 0.92 -6.89
C GLY A 287 35.71 0.66 -5.38
N LEU A 288 35.00 1.42 -4.55
CA LEU A 288 35.04 1.30 -3.09
C LEU A 288 34.10 0.18 -2.58
N TYR A 289 33.03 -0.10 -3.31
CA TYR A 289 32.04 -1.15 -3.05
C TYR A 289 31.27 -1.50 -4.33
N ALA A 290 30.56 -2.62 -4.32
CA ALA A 290 29.76 -3.09 -5.45
C ALA A 290 28.29 -2.62 -5.37
N GLU A 291 27.56 -2.68 -6.48
CA GLU A 291 26.12 -2.36 -6.49
C GLU A 291 25.30 -3.27 -5.56
N ASN A 292 25.71 -4.53 -5.39
CA ASN A 292 25.08 -5.44 -4.46
C ASN A 292 25.11 -4.95 -2.99
N ASP A 293 26.18 -4.26 -2.60
CA ASP A 293 26.32 -3.72 -1.23
C ASP A 293 25.28 -2.62 -0.97
N ILE A 294 24.89 -1.86 -2.01
CA ILE A 294 23.81 -0.86 -1.91
C ILE A 294 22.47 -1.57 -1.61
N GLY A 295 22.17 -2.66 -2.32
CA GLY A 295 20.97 -3.45 -2.10
C GLY A 295 20.89 -4.05 -0.68
N ILE A 296 22.03 -4.55 -0.17
CA ILE A 296 22.14 -5.07 1.20
C ILE A 296 21.84 -3.96 2.22
N LEU A 297 22.44 -2.77 2.02
CA LEU A 297 22.19 -1.64 2.92
C LEU A 297 20.74 -1.17 2.88
N HIS A 298 20.13 -1.05 1.70
CA HIS A 298 18.72 -0.66 1.58
C HIS A 298 17.78 -1.67 2.25
N SER A 299 18.05 -2.98 2.11
CA SER A 299 17.30 -4.02 2.81
C SER A 299 17.44 -3.93 4.33
N TYR A 300 18.62 -3.54 4.81
CA TYR A 300 18.84 -3.29 6.23
C TYR A 300 18.07 -2.07 6.75
N VAL A 301 18.05 -0.97 5.98
CA VAL A 301 17.23 0.22 6.31
C VAL A 301 15.75 -0.16 6.43
N ASP A 302 15.22 -0.93 5.48
CA ASP A 302 13.84 -1.42 5.54
C ASP A 302 13.58 -2.34 6.75
N SER A 303 14.58 -3.13 7.18
CA SER A 303 14.44 -3.96 8.38
C SER A 303 14.31 -3.10 9.65
N LEU A 304 15.09 -2.02 9.76
CA LEU A 304 15.01 -1.08 10.88
C LEU A 304 13.68 -0.31 10.88
N LEU A 305 13.24 0.19 9.71
CA LEU A 305 11.94 0.88 9.58
C LEU A 305 10.77 -0.03 9.93
N ARG A 306 10.85 -1.31 9.54
CA ARG A 306 9.82 -2.30 9.89
C ARG A 306 9.81 -2.61 11.38
N GLU A 307 10.98 -2.80 11.99
CA GLU A 307 11.10 -3.08 13.42
C GLU A 307 10.59 -1.92 14.27
N ASN A 308 10.98 -0.67 13.92
CA ASN A 308 10.64 0.50 14.72
C ASN A 308 9.21 1.01 14.49
N HIS A 309 8.70 0.93 13.24
CA HIS A 309 7.48 1.64 12.83
C HIS A 309 6.51 0.81 11.99
N SER A 310 6.80 -0.47 11.70
CA SER A 310 5.99 -1.34 10.83
C SER A 310 5.79 -0.78 9.41
N VAL A 311 6.74 0.00 8.89
CA VAL A 311 6.74 0.56 7.54
C VAL A 311 8.03 0.20 6.80
N ILE A 312 8.02 0.36 5.47
CA ILE A 312 9.22 0.31 4.61
C ILE A 312 9.09 1.38 3.53
N ALA A 313 10.18 1.72 2.85
CA ALA A 313 10.14 2.57 1.68
C ALA A 313 9.44 1.88 0.50
N ASP A 314 8.82 2.65 -0.41
CA ASP A 314 8.14 2.12 -1.60
C ASP A 314 9.09 1.84 -2.76
N GLY A 315 10.32 2.34 -2.68
CA GLY A 315 11.35 2.08 -3.67
C GLY A 315 12.67 2.76 -3.36
N TYR A 316 13.74 2.17 -3.91
CA TYR A 316 15.09 2.70 -3.82
C TYR A 316 15.67 2.81 -5.23
N TYR A 317 16.13 4.00 -5.58
CA TYR A 317 16.76 4.30 -6.86
C TYR A 317 18.10 4.96 -6.64
N TYR A 318 19.15 4.47 -7.30
CA TYR A 318 20.49 4.98 -7.13
C TYR A 318 21.20 5.16 -8.47
N CYS A 319 22.15 6.08 -8.50
CA CYS A 319 23.05 6.27 -9.62
C CYS A 319 24.47 5.84 -9.22
N PRO A 320 25.01 4.77 -9.79
CA PRO A 320 26.38 4.31 -9.51
C PRO A 320 27.45 5.09 -10.30
N HIS A 321 27.06 5.90 -11.31
CA HIS A 321 27.96 6.54 -12.26
C HIS A 321 28.59 7.81 -11.73
N HIS A 322 29.78 8.12 -12.24
CA HIS A 322 30.47 9.40 -12.01
C HIS A 322 31.34 9.76 -13.21
N PRO A 323 31.38 11.04 -13.68
CA PRO A 323 32.23 11.46 -14.79
C PRO A 323 33.74 11.16 -14.58
N GLU A 324 34.20 11.25 -13.32
CA GLU A 324 35.57 10.99 -12.90
C GLU A 324 35.76 9.60 -12.28
N ALA A 325 34.98 8.60 -12.76
CA ALA A 325 35.08 7.23 -12.25
C ALA A 325 36.47 6.61 -12.51
N THR A 326 36.93 5.81 -11.55
CA THR A 326 38.12 4.94 -11.71
C THR A 326 37.76 3.62 -12.38
N VAL A 327 36.54 3.13 -12.18
CA VAL A 327 35.98 1.95 -12.84
C VAL A 327 35.39 2.37 -14.19
N ALA A 328 35.95 1.90 -15.29
CA ALA A 328 35.64 2.35 -16.64
C ALA A 328 34.16 2.19 -17.02
N GLU A 329 33.52 1.12 -16.56
CA GLU A 329 32.12 0.82 -16.78
C GLU A 329 31.17 1.90 -16.24
N TYR A 330 31.52 2.54 -15.12
CA TYR A 330 30.72 3.59 -14.47
C TYR A 330 31.18 5.00 -14.82
N LYS A 331 32.13 5.17 -15.75
CA LYS A 331 32.62 6.47 -16.20
C LYS A 331 31.65 7.07 -17.24
N LEU A 332 30.61 7.70 -16.74
CA LEU A 332 29.54 8.22 -17.58
C LEU A 332 28.93 9.48 -16.95
N ASP A 333 28.66 10.48 -17.79
CA ASP A 333 27.73 11.57 -17.45
C ASP A 333 26.31 11.05 -17.59
N CYS A 334 25.77 10.54 -16.50
CA CYS A 334 24.53 9.78 -16.50
C CYS A 334 23.30 10.68 -16.30
N PRO A 335 22.24 10.55 -17.12
CA PRO A 335 20.99 11.28 -16.92
C PRO A 335 20.29 10.91 -15.61
N CYS A 336 20.68 9.80 -14.94
CA CYS A 336 20.12 9.43 -13.62
C CYS A 336 20.84 10.15 -12.46
N ARG A 337 22.08 10.68 -12.65
CA ARG A 337 22.82 11.32 -11.57
C ARG A 337 22.22 12.68 -11.23
N LYS A 338 21.79 12.89 -9.98
CA LYS A 338 21.37 14.21 -9.49
C LYS A 338 22.49 15.25 -9.73
N PRO A 339 22.17 16.45 -10.28
CA PRO A 339 20.88 17.12 -10.36
C PRO A 339 19.97 16.73 -11.53
N ASN A 340 20.30 15.72 -12.35
CA ASN A 340 19.41 15.26 -13.40
C ASN A 340 18.19 14.52 -12.82
N ALA A 341 17.07 14.52 -13.57
CA ALA A 341 15.78 13.99 -13.15
C ALA A 341 15.65 12.46 -13.22
N GLY A 342 16.64 11.76 -13.81
CA GLY A 342 16.44 10.37 -14.27
C GLY A 342 16.04 9.37 -13.19
N LEU A 343 16.50 9.51 -11.94
CA LEU A 343 16.08 8.61 -10.85
C LEU A 343 14.59 8.79 -10.51
N ILE A 344 14.10 10.04 -10.46
CA ILE A 344 12.69 10.36 -10.20
C ILE A 344 11.82 9.86 -11.33
N LEU A 345 12.20 10.13 -12.60
CA LEU A 345 11.44 9.69 -13.76
C LEU A 345 11.40 8.16 -13.87
N LYS A 346 12.48 7.47 -13.49
CA LYS A 346 12.51 6.00 -13.40
C LYS A 346 11.52 5.48 -12.35
N ALA A 347 11.47 6.11 -11.18
CA ALA A 347 10.50 5.78 -10.15
C ALA A 347 9.06 5.97 -10.65
N VAL A 348 8.77 7.11 -11.29
CA VAL A 348 7.45 7.39 -11.89
C VAL A 348 7.05 6.33 -12.92
N GLU A 349 7.98 5.92 -13.80
CA GLU A 349 7.72 4.85 -14.78
C GLU A 349 7.41 3.50 -14.11
N ASP A 350 8.15 3.14 -13.07
CA ASP A 350 7.95 1.86 -12.38
C ASP A 350 6.65 1.86 -11.57
N PHE A 351 6.26 2.97 -10.96
CA PHE A 351 4.95 3.14 -10.35
C PHE A 351 3.81 3.06 -11.39
N ALA A 352 3.98 3.66 -12.56
CA ALA A 352 2.98 3.58 -13.63
C ALA A 352 2.75 2.12 -14.10
N LYS A 353 3.81 1.30 -14.17
CA LYS A 353 3.70 -0.15 -14.43
C LYS A 353 2.92 -0.89 -13.33
N ALA A 354 2.92 -0.35 -12.12
CA ALA A 354 2.15 -0.87 -10.98
C ALA A 354 0.72 -0.32 -10.90
N GLY A 355 0.26 0.48 -11.89
CA GLY A 355 -1.06 1.08 -11.90
C GLY A 355 -1.18 2.38 -11.10
N ILE A 356 -0.06 2.99 -10.71
CA ILE A 356 -0.04 4.23 -9.94
C ILE A 356 0.46 5.38 -10.83
N GLU A 357 -0.37 6.38 -11.04
CA GLU A 357 0.01 7.65 -11.66
C GLU A 357 0.52 8.60 -10.58
N ILE A 358 1.76 9.03 -10.67
CA ILE A 358 2.33 9.99 -9.71
C ILE A 358 1.91 11.41 -10.09
N ASP A 359 1.25 12.10 -9.16
CA ASP A 359 1.01 13.54 -9.23
C ASP A 359 2.27 14.31 -8.84
N LEU A 360 3.13 14.56 -9.81
CA LEU A 360 4.38 15.29 -9.55
C LEU A 360 4.13 16.70 -9.00
N ASN A 361 3.06 17.39 -9.42
CA ASN A 361 2.75 18.75 -8.94
C ASN A 361 2.44 18.80 -7.44
N SER A 362 1.85 17.73 -6.88
CA SER A 362 1.53 17.60 -5.46
C SER A 362 2.55 16.75 -4.70
N SER A 363 3.65 16.39 -5.34
CA SER A 363 4.73 15.57 -4.78
C SER A 363 5.88 16.44 -4.27
N TYR A 364 6.74 15.83 -3.47
CA TYR A 364 7.87 16.50 -2.82
C TYR A 364 9.19 15.85 -3.18
N THR A 365 10.25 16.67 -3.28
CA THR A 365 11.65 16.21 -3.21
C THR A 365 12.27 16.83 -1.97
N ILE A 366 12.97 16.02 -1.15
CA ILE A 366 13.63 16.48 0.07
C ILE A 366 15.07 15.95 0.07
N GLY A 367 16.03 16.85 0.25
CA GLY A 367 17.44 16.49 0.37
C GLY A 367 18.26 17.59 1.04
N ASN A 368 19.49 17.28 1.40
CA ASN A 368 20.40 18.22 2.07
C ASN A 368 21.30 18.99 1.10
N ARG A 369 21.22 18.71 -0.22
CA ARG A 369 22.04 19.36 -1.26
C ARG A 369 21.17 20.03 -2.32
N ILE A 370 21.67 21.10 -2.90
CA ILE A 370 21.02 21.79 -4.02
C ILE A 370 20.81 20.84 -5.21
N SER A 371 21.69 19.85 -5.42
CA SER A 371 21.54 18.84 -6.46
C SER A 371 20.27 18.00 -6.31
N ASP A 372 19.78 17.80 -5.09
CA ASP A 372 18.54 17.05 -4.79
C ASP A 372 17.32 17.88 -5.18
N VAL A 373 17.32 19.14 -4.75
CA VAL A 373 16.29 20.13 -5.07
C VAL A 373 16.18 20.33 -6.59
N LEU A 374 17.30 20.47 -7.27
CA LEU A 374 17.35 20.60 -8.73
C LEU A 374 16.85 19.34 -9.45
N ALA A 375 17.15 18.15 -8.95
CA ALA A 375 16.64 16.91 -9.52
C ALA A 375 15.11 16.85 -9.48
N GLY A 376 14.50 17.26 -8.38
CA GLY A 376 13.05 17.39 -8.25
C GLY A 376 12.48 18.41 -9.23
N LYS A 377 13.05 19.60 -9.27
CA LYS A 377 12.62 20.68 -10.19
C LYS A 377 12.72 20.25 -11.65
N ASN A 378 13.82 19.59 -12.03
CA ASN A 378 14.05 19.07 -13.39
C ASN A 378 13.08 17.94 -13.75
N ALA A 379 12.57 17.19 -12.76
CA ALA A 379 11.55 16.17 -12.93
C ALA A 379 10.11 16.73 -12.99
N GLY A 380 9.90 18.01 -12.66
CA GLY A 380 8.58 18.63 -12.56
C GLY A 380 7.87 18.39 -11.21
N VAL A 381 8.62 18.06 -10.16
CA VAL A 381 8.08 17.96 -8.79
C VAL A 381 7.71 19.35 -8.29
N GLY A 382 6.48 19.49 -7.76
CA GLY A 382 5.92 20.79 -7.37
C GLY A 382 6.55 21.41 -6.12
N HIS A 383 7.00 20.58 -5.17
CA HIS A 383 7.58 21.03 -3.91
C HIS A 383 9.00 20.47 -3.75
N ASN A 384 9.98 21.36 -3.67
CA ASN A 384 11.38 20.98 -3.61
C ASN A 384 12.01 21.58 -2.35
N ILE A 385 12.30 20.75 -1.35
CA ILE A 385 12.67 21.14 0.00
C ILE A 385 14.17 20.88 0.22
N LEU A 386 14.88 21.90 0.69
CA LEU A 386 16.24 21.77 1.20
C LEU A 386 16.20 21.59 2.72
N ILE A 387 16.99 20.66 3.26
CA ILE A 387 17.11 20.46 4.70
C ILE A 387 18.55 20.59 5.19
N GLY A 388 18.70 20.89 6.47
CA GLY A 388 20.03 21.05 7.10
C GLY A 388 20.67 22.39 6.80
N ASN A 389 21.95 22.49 7.15
CA ASN A 389 22.75 23.72 6.99
C ASN A 389 24.01 23.52 6.12
N ASP A 390 24.11 22.35 5.45
CA ASP A 390 25.32 22.01 4.68
C ASP A 390 25.48 22.84 3.42
N GLU A 391 24.37 23.24 2.80
CA GLU A 391 24.33 24.13 1.65
C GLU A 391 23.32 25.24 1.85
N THR A 392 23.65 26.43 1.35
CA THR A 392 22.73 27.59 1.36
C THR A 392 22.04 27.71 0.00
N ASP A 393 20.74 27.99 0.01
CA ASP A 393 19.97 28.25 -1.22
C ASP A 393 20.12 29.71 -1.67
N GLU A 394 21.33 30.09 -2.08
CA GLU A 394 21.63 31.46 -2.52
C GLU A 394 20.82 31.90 -3.76
N ASN A 395 20.35 30.93 -4.54
CA ASN A 395 19.62 31.20 -5.80
C ASN A 395 18.11 31.03 -5.68
N GLY A 396 17.57 30.73 -4.51
CA GLY A 396 16.13 30.53 -4.29
C GLY A 396 15.57 29.37 -5.11
N VAL A 397 16.29 28.26 -5.20
CA VAL A 397 15.89 27.09 -5.98
C VAL A 397 14.90 26.22 -5.21
N ALA A 398 15.06 26.12 -3.89
CA ALA A 398 14.15 25.39 -3.01
C ALA A 398 12.83 26.14 -2.83
N SER A 399 11.73 25.40 -2.75
CA SER A 399 10.43 25.96 -2.38
C SER A 399 10.40 26.37 -0.89
N GLU A 400 11.06 25.58 -0.06
CA GLU A 400 11.11 25.72 1.39
C GLU A 400 12.43 25.17 1.93
N VAL A 401 12.86 25.68 3.10
CA VAL A 401 14.08 25.24 3.79
C VAL A 401 13.75 24.91 5.24
N TYR A 402 14.21 23.76 5.73
CA TYR A 402 14.02 23.30 7.11
C TYR A 402 15.32 22.80 7.74
N GLY A 403 15.37 22.77 9.07
CA GLY A 403 16.54 22.29 9.81
C GLY A 403 16.75 20.78 9.74
N SER A 404 15.68 20.01 9.56
CA SER A 404 15.73 18.55 9.55
C SER A 404 14.64 17.95 8.65
N LEU A 405 14.78 16.65 8.33
CA LEU A 405 13.73 15.89 7.63
C LEU A 405 12.44 15.86 8.46
N TYR A 406 12.54 15.69 9.77
CA TYR A 406 11.38 15.64 10.66
C TYR A 406 10.60 16.98 10.64
N ASP A 407 11.29 18.11 10.72
CA ASP A 407 10.66 19.43 10.63
C ASP A 407 9.96 19.64 9.28
N ALA A 408 10.60 19.26 8.18
CA ALA A 408 10.02 19.34 6.86
C ALA A 408 8.73 18.51 6.77
N VAL A 409 8.77 17.25 7.21
CA VAL A 409 7.64 16.32 7.13
C VAL A 409 6.48 16.75 8.02
N HIS A 410 6.75 17.33 9.19
CA HIS A 410 5.70 17.84 10.07
C HIS A 410 4.84 18.94 9.40
N ASN A 411 5.44 19.73 8.52
CA ASN A 411 4.76 20.81 7.78
C ASN A 411 4.09 20.34 6.48
N ILE A 412 4.40 19.14 5.98
CA ILE A 412 3.73 18.55 4.81
C ILE A 412 2.30 18.17 5.17
N LYS A 413 1.34 18.61 4.35
CA LYS A 413 -0.09 18.30 4.53
C LYS A 413 -0.37 16.82 4.28
N GLN A 414 -1.38 16.30 4.92
CA GLN A 414 -1.90 14.97 4.61
C GLN A 414 -2.50 14.95 3.21
N VAL A 415 -2.31 13.86 2.45
CA VAL A 415 -2.83 13.75 1.06
C VAL A 415 -4.36 13.69 1.05
N PHE A 416 -4.99 13.25 2.16
CA PHE A 416 -6.46 13.06 2.27
C PHE A 416 -6.93 13.21 3.72
#